data_a1e0982b37959ba1481d75156f39926e
#
_entry.id   a1e0982b37959ba1481d75156f39926e
#
_cell.length_a   1.000
_cell.length_b   1.000
_cell.length_c   1.000
_cell.angle_alpha   90.00
_cell.angle_beta   90.00
_cell.angle_gamma   90.00
#
_symmetry.space_group_name_H-M   'P 1'
#
loop_
_entity.id
_entity.type
_entity.pdbx_description
1 polymer ?
#
loop_
_entity_poly.entity_id
_entity_poly.type
_entity_poly.pdbx_seq_one_letter_code
_entity_poly.pdbx_strand_id
1 'polypeptide(L)'
;MDFRDHSISELVKKVKNKEIAAKELTESALSNIEKYDTAINAFCALNGEDAIKQAETLDKKISDGEDVGLLAGIPIGVKDLEDAKGFVTTYGSELHVNDNPAEEDSILVKRLRDQGCIILGKTNTPEFGHKGKTDNAPFGSTKNPWNLEYSPGGSSGGTSAALCSGMIPLGTGSDGGGSIRIPSVLGGLSGIKTSQGRIPNGGPKPPGSGLLTVKGPMANTTADTALALDASVGADPSDIFSLEGDNPNWSKQLSGDLPKTAIWSPTMGFSTVD
;
A
#
# COMPACT_ATOMS: atom_id res chain seq x y z
N MET A 1 4.28 9.52 16.63
CA MET A 1 3.01 10.00 16.01
C MET A 1 2.16 8.78 15.71
N ASP A 2 0.84 8.81 15.93
CA ASP A 2 -0.08 7.76 15.49
C ASP A 2 -0.67 8.17 14.13
N PHE A 3 -0.38 7.39 13.09
CA PHE A 3 -0.83 7.75 11.74
C PHE A 3 -2.34 7.61 11.51
N ARG A 4 -3.08 6.99 12.44
CA ARG A 4 -4.55 6.91 12.36
C ARG A 4 -5.24 8.23 12.65
N ASP A 5 -4.56 9.13 13.35
CA ASP A 5 -5.10 10.44 13.78
C ASP A 5 -4.87 11.54 12.73
N HIS A 6 -4.22 11.22 11.60
CA HIS A 6 -3.81 12.20 10.59
C HIS A 6 -4.21 11.75 9.19
N SER A 7 -4.77 12.66 8.39
CA SER A 7 -4.95 12.40 6.97
C SER A 7 -3.63 12.56 6.21
N ILE A 8 -3.46 11.80 5.13
CA ILE A 8 -2.28 11.91 4.26
C ILE A 8 -2.16 13.33 3.69
N SER A 9 -3.27 13.92 3.27
CA SER A 9 -3.28 15.30 2.73
C SER A 9 -2.77 16.34 3.74
N GLU A 10 -3.12 16.19 5.02
CA GLU A 10 -2.62 17.04 6.10
C GLU A 10 -1.10 16.85 6.30
N LEU A 11 -0.63 15.60 6.37
CA LEU A 11 0.80 15.30 6.53
C LEU A 11 1.61 15.85 5.36
N VAL A 12 1.18 15.62 4.12
CA VAL A 12 1.81 16.16 2.91
C VAL A 12 1.89 17.69 2.95
N LYS A 13 0.80 18.35 3.36
CA LYS A 13 0.78 19.81 3.50
C LYS A 13 1.81 20.29 4.52
N LYS A 14 1.89 19.66 5.69
CA LYS A 14 2.88 19.99 6.72
C LYS A 14 4.31 19.79 6.22
N VAL A 15 4.57 18.71 5.48
CA VAL A 15 5.90 18.43 4.90
C VAL A 15 6.26 19.51 3.85
N LYS A 16 5.37 19.81 2.91
CA LYS A 16 5.60 20.83 1.87
C LYS A 16 5.78 22.23 2.47
N ASN A 17 5.10 22.54 3.55
CA ASN A 17 5.23 23.80 4.29
C ASN A 17 6.45 23.84 5.21
N LYS A 18 7.22 22.76 5.31
CA LYS A 18 8.37 22.62 6.24
C LYS A 18 7.98 22.73 7.72
N GLU A 19 6.73 22.40 8.06
CA GLU A 19 6.22 22.33 9.43
C GLU A 19 6.67 21.04 10.12
N ILE A 20 6.90 19.99 9.34
CA ILE A 20 7.50 18.71 9.75
C ILE A 20 8.41 18.21 8.62
N ALA A 21 9.54 17.58 8.94
CA ALA A 21 10.41 16.98 7.95
C ALA A 21 9.89 15.60 7.51
N ALA A 22 10.14 15.22 6.26
CA ALA A 22 9.89 13.86 5.79
C ALA A 22 10.67 12.83 6.62
N LYS A 23 11.88 13.20 7.06
CA LYS A 23 12.68 12.41 7.99
C LYS A 23 11.95 12.15 9.31
N GLU A 24 11.31 13.16 9.92
CA GLU A 24 10.58 13.00 11.18
C GLU A 24 9.35 12.07 11.02
N LEU A 25 8.66 12.13 9.88
CA LEU A 25 7.57 11.16 9.58
C LEU A 25 8.11 9.74 9.44
N THR A 26 9.24 9.60 8.76
CA THR A 26 9.89 8.30 8.56
C THR A 26 10.37 7.71 9.88
N GLU A 27 11.01 8.50 10.73
CA GLU A 27 11.44 8.09 12.08
C GLU A 27 10.24 7.71 12.96
N SER A 28 9.14 8.46 12.87
CA SER A 28 7.90 8.13 13.58
C SER A 28 7.33 6.77 13.13
N ALA A 29 7.34 6.49 11.83
CA ALA A 29 6.89 5.20 11.30
C ALA A 29 7.79 4.05 11.75
N LEU A 30 9.10 4.20 11.67
CA LEU A 30 10.06 3.20 12.13
C LEU A 30 9.92 2.92 13.63
N SER A 31 9.73 3.96 14.45
CA SER A 31 9.49 3.82 15.89
C SER A 31 8.17 3.07 16.18
N ASN A 32 7.11 3.35 15.42
CA ASN A 32 5.85 2.62 15.57
C ASN A 32 6.00 1.14 15.17
N ILE A 33 6.75 0.86 14.10
CA ILE A 33 7.05 -0.52 13.67
C ILE A 33 7.83 -1.24 14.77
N GLU A 34 8.89 -0.64 15.29
CA GLU A 34 9.68 -1.22 16.40
C GLU A 34 8.79 -1.54 17.61
N LYS A 35 7.88 -0.65 17.94
CA LYS A 35 6.99 -0.79 19.11
C LYS A 35 5.93 -1.88 18.94
N TYR A 36 5.34 -2.01 17.76
CA TYR A 36 4.15 -2.84 17.58
C TYR A 36 4.38 -4.12 16.78
N ASP A 37 5.37 -4.15 15.86
CA ASP A 37 5.46 -5.20 14.88
C ASP A 37 5.95 -6.54 15.44
N THR A 38 6.68 -6.53 16.56
CA THR A 38 7.07 -7.77 17.27
C THR A 38 5.85 -8.63 17.64
N ALA A 39 4.72 -8.01 17.99
CA ALA A 39 3.49 -8.73 18.34
C ALA A 39 2.61 -9.01 17.12
N ILE A 40 2.69 -8.18 16.08
CA ILE A 40 1.76 -8.17 14.94
C ILE A 40 2.33 -8.93 13.74
N ASN A 41 3.64 -8.79 13.47
CA ASN A 41 4.33 -9.39 12.33
C ASN A 41 3.76 -8.93 10.98
N ALA A 42 3.65 -7.62 10.80
CA ALA A 42 3.13 -6.99 9.59
C ALA A 42 4.19 -6.84 8.49
N PHE A 43 5.46 -6.65 8.88
CA PHE A 43 6.58 -6.50 7.95
C PHE A 43 7.43 -7.78 7.89
N CYS A 44 7.83 -8.17 6.68
CA CYS A 44 8.77 -9.27 6.46
C CYS A 44 10.18 -8.77 6.07
N ALA A 45 10.34 -7.51 5.70
CA ALA A 45 11.63 -6.86 5.48
C ALA A 45 11.52 -5.36 5.73
N LEU A 46 12.56 -4.78 6.33
CA LEU A 46 12.70 -3.34 6.59
C LEU A 46 14.10 -2.87 6.21
N ASN A 47 14.20 -1.65 5.72
CA ASN A 47 15.48 -0.97 5.53
C ASN A 47 15.37 0.48 6.02
N GLY A 48 15.43 0.64 7.34
CA GLY A 48 15.28 1.94 8.00
C GLY A 48 16.37 2.93 7.62
N GLU A 49 17.62 2.48 7.43
CA GLU A 49 18.72 3.38 7.04
C GLU A 49 18.49 3.97 5.64
N ASP A 50 18.06 3.14 4.68
CA ASP A 50 17.75 3.61 3.34
C ASP A 50 16.51 4.52 3.33
N ALA A 51 15.48 4.18 4.11
CA ALA A 51 14.29 5.02 4.27
C ALA A 51 14.62 6.42 4.80
N ILE A 52 15.49 6.52 5.79
CA ILE A 52 15.97 7.81 6.30
C ILE A 52 16.74 8.60 5.23
N LYS A 53 17.60 7.95 4.43
CA LYS A 53 18.32 8.61 3.33
C LYS A 53 17.36 9.10 2.23
N GLN A 54 16.31 8.33 1.91
CA GLN A 54 15.26 8.74 0.98
C GLN A 54 14.58 10.02 1.50
N ALA A 55 14.20 10.03 2.80
CA ALA A 55 13.53 11.15 3.43
C ALA A 55 14.42 12.42 3.48
N GLU A 56 15.68 12.28 3.85
CA GLU A 56 16.65 13.39 3.84
C GLU A 56 16.86 13.98 2.42
N THR A 57 16.86 13.11 1.41
CA THR A 57 16.94 13.54 0.00
C THR A 57 15.70 14.33 -0.40
N LEU A 58 14.51 13.89 0.05
CA LEU A 58 13.25 14.58 -0.20
C LEU A 58 13.19 15.93 0.51
N ASP A 59 13.60 15.99 1.78
CA ASP A 59 13.67 17.25 2.56
C ASP A 59 14.58 18.27 1.89
N LYS A 60 15.69 17.82 1.31
CA LYS A 60 16.56 18.69 0.51
C LYS A 60 15.86 19.24 -0.73
N LYS A 61 15.17 18.39 -1.51
CA LYS A 61 14.39 18.82 -2.68
C LYS A 61 13.34 19.87 -2.30
N ILE A 62 12.63 19.65 -1.19
CA ILE A 62 11.64 20.62 -0.67
C ILE A 62 12.32 21.93 -0.30
N SER A 63 13.52 21.87 0.32
CA SER A 63 14.29 23.06 0.64
C SER A 63 14.70 23.85 -0.61
N ASP A 64 15.06 23.13 -1.67
CA ASP A 64 15.48 23.69 -2.95
C ASP A 64 14.31 24.19 -3.80
N GLY A 65 13.05 23.97 -3.33
CA GLY A 65 11.82 24.43 -3.99
C GLY A 65 11.38 23.56 -5.16
N GLU A 66 11.86 22.31 -5.23
CA GLU A 66 11.46 21.35 -6.25
C GLU A 66 10.03 20.83 -6.01
N ASP A 67 9.34 20.42 -7.08
CA ASP A 67 8.09 19.66 -6.96
C ASP A 67 8.39 18.24 -6.47
N VAL A 68 7.73 17.85 -5.40
CA VAL A 68 7.95 16.56 -4.71
C VAL A 68 6.74 15.63 -4.77
N GLY A 69 5.76 15.96 -5.61
CA GLY A 69 4.60 15.12 -5.89
C GLY A 69 3.47 15.16 -4.84
N LEU A 70 2.46 14.31 -5.05
CA LEU A 70 1.19 14.31 -4.29
C LEU A 70 1.31 13.69 -2.89
N LEU A 71 2.32 12.82 -2.67
CA LEU A 71 2.48 12.01 -1.46
C LEU A 71 3.82 12.32 -0.75
N ALA A 72 4.29 13.56 -0.88
CA ALA A 72 5.58 14.00 -0.39
C ALA A 72 5.80 13.63 1.10
N GLY A 73 6.81 12.82 1.35
CA GLY A 73 7.26 12.41 2.69
C GLY A 73 6.42 11.31 3.35
N ILE A 74 5.43 10.74 2.66
CA ILE A 74 4.57 9.71 3.25
C ILE A 74 5.30 8.36 3.31
N PRO A 75 5.52 7.80 4.53
CA PRO A 75 6.14 6.50 4.68
C PRO A 75 5.16 5.38 4.33
N ILE A 76 5.60 4.41 3.51
CA ILE A 76 4.75 3.33 3.04
C ILE A 76 5.37 1.94 3.21
N GLY A 77 4.48 0.94 3.33
CA GLY A 77 4.81 -0.48 3.19
C GLY A 77 4.40 -1.01 1.82
N VAL A 78 5.28 -1.77 1.19
CA VAL A 78 5.02 -2.41 -0.10
C VAL A 78 4.72 -3.89 0.11
N LYS A 79 3.56 -4.35 -0.36
CA LYS A 79 3.22 -5.78 -0.28
C LYS A 79 4.27 -6.66 -0.92
N ASP A 80 4.62 -7.76 -0.27
CA ASP A 80 5.69 -8.67 -0.73
C ASP A 80 5.31 -9.56 -1.92
N LEU A 81 4.50 -9.03 -2.81
CA LEU A 81 4.24 -9.50 -4.18
C LEU A 81 4.66 -8.46 -5.23
N GLU A 82 5.16 -7.29 -4.80
CA GLU A 82 5.56 -6.18 -5.65
C GLU A 82 7.06 -5.93 -5.53
N ASP A 83 7.73 -5.75 -6.67
CA ASP A 83 9.13 -5.38 -6.66
C ASP A 83 9.29 -3.94 -6.15
N ALA A 84 10.16 -3.79 -5.17
CA ALA A 84 10.65 -2.51 -4.67
C ALA A 84 12.18 -2.56 -4.71
N LYS A 85 12.79 -1.61 -5.40
CA LYS A 85 14.24 -1.54 -5.58
C LYS A 85 14.96 -1.63 -4.24
N GLY A 86 15.95 -2.53 -4.18
CA GLY A 86 16.76 -2.78 -2.98
C GLY A 86 16.16 -3.79 -1.99
N PHE A 87 14.96 -4.32 -2.26
CA PHE A 87 14.33 -5.37 -1.46
C PHE A 87 14.17 -6.67 -2.26
N VAL A 88 14.32 -7.80 -1.59
CA VAL A 88 13.90 -9.08 -2.15
C VAL A 88 12.37 -9.12 -2.20
N THR A 89 11.80 -9.63 -3.29
CA THR A 89 10.39 -9.97 -3.35
C THR A 89 10.25 -11.47 -3.15
N THR A 90 9.89 -11.86 -1.93
CA THR A 90 9.90 -13.28 -1.54
C THR A 90 8.62 -14.02 -1.91
N TYR A 91 7.55 -13.29 -2.25
CA TYR A 91 6.21 -13.87 -2.45
C TYR A 91 5.70 -14.67 -1.24
N GLY A 92 6.26 -14.46 -0.04
CA GLY A 92 5.99 -15.27 1.15
C GLY A 92 6.42 -16.74 1.02
N SER A 93 7.37 -17.06 0.14
CA SER A 93 7.81 -18.41 -0.18
C SER A 93 9.28 -18.64 0.16
N GLU A 94 9.59 -19.78 0.75
CA GLU A 94 10.98 -20.22 1.00
C GLU A 94 11.81 -20.33 -0.29
N LEU A 95 11.16 -20.52 -1.43
CA LEU A 95 11.83 -20.59 -2.72
C LEU A 95 12.53 -19.29 -3.13
N HIS A 96 12.06 -18.16 -2.61
CA HIS A 96 12.47 -16.82 -3.05
C HIS A 96 13.16 -15.98 -1.96
N VAL A 97 13.29 -16.47 -0.73
CA VAL A 97 13.90 -15.67 0.38
C VAL A 97 15.37 -15.35 0.15
N ASN A 98 16.05 -16.12 -0.69
CA ASN A 98 17.47 -15.93 -1.02
C ASN A 98 17.69 -15.35 -2.42
N ASP A 99 16.64 -14.88 -3.08
CA ASP A 99 16.77 -14.20 -4.37
C ASP A 99 17.53 -12.87 -4.21
N ASN A 100 18.03 -12.35 -5.32
CA ASN A 100 18.62 -11.02 -5.30
C ASN A 100 17.54 -9.95 -5.06
N PRO A 101 17.89 -8.86 -4.36
CA PRO A 101 17.03 -7.70 -4.29
C PRO A 101 16.66 -7.18 -5.71
N ALA A 102 15.43 -6.69 -5.85
CA ALA A 102 14.97 -6.10 -7.09
C ALA A 102 15.88 -4.91 -7.50
N GLU A 103 16.30 -4.90 -8.76
CA GLU A 103 17.11 -3.80 -9.32
C GLU A 103 16.27 -2.58 -9.66
N GLU A 104 14.96 -2.78 -9.88
CA GLU A 104 14.00 -1.75 -10.25
C GLU A 104 12.70 -1.88 -9.44
N ASP A 105 11.99 -0.78 -9.29
CA ASP A 105 10.65 -0.76 -8.74
C ASP A 105 9.64 -1.32 -9.76
N SER A 106 8.58 -1.97 -9.31
CA SER A 106 7.39 -2.19 -10.15
C SER A 106 6.76 -0.83 -10.54
N ILE A 107 5.93 -0.80 -11.58
CA ILE A 107 5.29 0.43 -12.06
C ILE A 107 4.57 1.17 -10.92
N LEU A 108 3.81 0.44 -10.10
CA LEU A 108 3.11 1.03 -8.95
C LEU A 108 4.09 1.65 -7.95
N VAL A 109 5.11 0.91 -7.53
CA VAL A 109 6.09 1.37 -6.53
C VAL A 109 6.88 2.55 -7.06
N LYS A 110 7.30 2.50 -8.33
CA LYS A 110 7.97 3.61 -8.98
C LYS A 110 7.12 4.89 -8.97
N ARG A 111 5.83 4.79 -9.33
CA ARG A 111 4.92 5.94 -9.30
C ARG A 111 4.75 6.52 -7.90
N LEU A 112 4.57 5.68 -6.89
CA LEU A 112 4.47 6.13 -5.50
C LEU A 112 5.76 6.82 -5.06
N ARG A 113 6.92 6.29 -5.41
CA ARG A 113 8.23 6.92 -5.14
C ARG A 113 8.37 8.25 -5.88
N ASP A 114 8.01 8.31 -7.16
CA ASP A 114 8.04 9.53 -7.98
C ASP A 114 7.09 10.60 -7.41
N GLN A 115 6.03 10.19 -6.71
CA GLN A 115 5.10 11.09 -5.99
C GLN A 115 5.55 11.41 -4.56
N GLY A 116 6.77 11.05 -4.20
CA GLY A 116 7.42 11.43 -2.94
C GLY A 116 7.20 10.50 -1.76
N CYS A 117 6.67 9.28 -1.97
CA CYS A 117 6.59 8.27 -0.91
C CYS A 117 7.99 7.80 -0.49
N ILE A 118 8.11 7.47 0.78
CA ILE A 118 9.30 6.86 1.38
C ILE A 118 9.03 5.36 1.61
N ILE A 119 9.78 4.49 0.94
CA ILE A 119 9.61 3.04 1.06
C ILE A 119 10.33 2.55 2.31
N LEU A 120 9.58 2.04 3.29
CA LEU A 120 10.14 1.51 4.54
C LEU A 120 10.57 0.04 4.42
N GLY A 121 9.77 -0.75 3.70
CA GLY A 121 9.97 -2.19 3.62
C GLY A 121 8.84 -2.95 2.94
N LYS A 122 8.90 -4.27 3.09
CA LYS A 122 7.95 -5.22 2.52
C LYS A 122 6.97 -5.70 3.57
N THR A 123 5.67 -5.65 3.26
CA THR A 123 4.61 -6.13 4.16
C THR A 123 4.25 -7.57 3.86
N ASN A 124 3.99 -8.33 4.92
CA ASN A 124 3.78 -9.78 4.88
C ASN A 124 2.54 -10.18 4.04
N THR A 125 2.64 -11.33 3.39
CA THR A 125 1.62 -11.91 2.51
C THR A 125 1.64 -13.43 2.65
N PRO A 126 0.53 -14.16 2.46
CA PRO A 126 0.62 -15.62 2.31
C PRO A 126 1.38 -15.97 1.02
N GLU A 127 1.93 -17.16 0.99
CA GLU A 127 2.69 -17.65 -0.15
C GLU A 127 1.95 -17.44 -1.47
N PHE A 128 2.61 -16.74 -2.42
CA PHE A 128 2.09 -16.29 -3.72
C PHE A 128 0.75 -15.54 -3.65
N GLY A 129 0.38 -15.02 -2.49
CA GLY A 129 -0.89 -14.32 -2.31
C GLY A 129 -2.14 -15.22 -2.39
N HIS A 130 -2.00 -16.53 -2.20
CA HIS A 130 -3.01 -17.53 -2.56
C HIS A 130 -4.07 -17.83 -1.49
N LYS A 131 -4.03 -17.14 -0.33
CA LYS A 131 -5.00 -17.36 0.77
C LYS A 131 -5.67 -16.06 1.19
N GLY A 132 -6.87 -16.17 1.77
CA GLY A 132 -7.58 -15.07 2.44
C GLY A 132 -7.10 -14.78 3.87
N LYS A 133 -6.02 -15.41 4.31
CA LYS A 133 -5.36 -15.21 5.61
C LYS A 133 -3.87 -15.05 5.37
N THR A 134 -3.18 -14.26 6.20
CA THR A 134 -1.75 -13.98 6.04
C THR A 134 -0.92 -14.81 6.99
N ASP A 135 -0.38 -15.88 6.45
CA ASP A 135 0.64 -16.75 7.05
C ASP A 135 1.50 -17.39 5.96
N ASN A 136 2.76 -17.61 6.25
CA ASN A 136 3.70 -18.30 5.37
C ASN A 136 4.81 -18.99 6.18
N ALA A 137 5.59 -19.83 5.52
CA ALA A 137 6.65 -20.59 6.16
C ALA A 137 7.85 -19.70 6.59
N PRO A 138 8.38 -18.80 5.74
CA PRO A 138 9.58 -18.05 6.10
C PRO A 138 9.35 -16.99 7.19
N PHE A 139 8.19 -16.35 7.27
CA PHE A 139 7.97 -15.22 8.18
C PHE A 139 6.87 -15.46 9.23
N GLY A 140 6.12 -16.54 9.09
CA GLY A 140 5.03 -16.87 10.03
C GLY A 140 3.75 -16.07 9.78
N SER A 141 2.90 -16.02 10.81
CA SER A 141 1.56 -15.43 10.74
C SER A 141 1.54 -13.97 11.13
N THR A 142 0.89 -13.14 10.32
CA THR A 142 0.51 -11.78 10.72
C THR A 142 -0.75 -11.83 11.59
N LYS A 143 -0.76 -11.03 12.65
CA LYS A 143 -1.86 -10.93 13.61
C LYS A 143 -2.71 -9.69 13.36
N ASN A 144 -4.00 -9.80 13.63
CA ASN A 144 -4.91 -8.65 13.56
C ASN A 144 -4.71 -7.75 14.80
N PRO A 145 -4.36 -6.47 14.64
CA PRO A 145 -4.16 -5.56 15.77
C PRO A 145 -5.39 -5.37 16.67
N TRP A 146 -6.60 -5.59 16.14
CA TRP A 146 -7.83 -5.53 16.94
C TRP A 146 -7.96 -6.71 17.91
N ASN A 147 -7.45 -7.89 17.52
CA ASN A 147 -7.36 -9.08 18.36
C ASN A 147 -6.26 -10.00 17.80
N LEU A 148 -5.18 -10.17 18.54
CA LEU A 148 -3.99 -10.91 18.14
C LEU A 148 -4.21 -12.42 17.93
N GLU A 149 -5.37 -12.97 18.33
CA GLU A 149 -5.73 -14.36 18.05
C GLU A 149 -6.26 -14.56 16.62
N TYR A 150 -6.66 -13.48 15.95
CA TYR A 150 -7.22 -13.52 14.60
C TYR A 150 -6.22 -13.08 13.53
N SER A 151 -6.49 -13.51 12.30
CA SER A 151 -5.80 -13.02 11.11
C SER A 151 -6.35 -11.64 10.71
N PRO A 152 -5.51 -10.72 10.18
CA PRO A 152 -5.96 -9.48 9.56
C PRO A 152 -6.61 -9.71 8.19
N GLY A 153 -6.81 -10.97 7.79
CA GLY A 153 -7.18 -11.35 6.44
C GLY A 153 -5.98 -11.52 5.53
N GLY A 154 -6.25 -11.62 4.24
CA GLY A 154 -5.23 -11.80 3.20
C GLY A 154 -5.78 -11.55 1.79
N SER A 155 -4.87 -11.51 0.87
CA SER A 155 -3.42 -11.69 0.98
C SER A 155 -2.64 -10.41 1.31
N SER A 156 -3.23 -9.21 1.37
CA SER A 156 -2.57 -7.97 1.80
C SER A 156 -2.69 -7.75 3.32
N GLY A 157 -2.54 -8.83 4.12
CA GLY A 157 -2.77 -8.77 5.56
C GLY A 157 -1.67 -8.04 6.32
N GLY A 158 -0.41 -8.14 5.90
CA GLY A 158 0.66 -7.34 6.48
C GLY A 158 0.42 -5.84 6.30
N THR A 159 0.02 -5.43 5.09
CA THR A 159 -0.36 -4.03 4.83
C THR A 159 -1.53 -3.59 5.72
N SER A 160 -2.59 -4.41 5.80
CA SER A 160 -3.73 -4.11 6.68
C SER A 160 -3.32 -3.95 8.14
N ALA A 161 -2.52 -4.88 8.64
CA ALA A 161 -2.07 -4.86 10.03
C ALA A 161 -1.19 -3.63 10.34
N ALA A 162 -0.29 -3.26 9.43
CA ALA A 162 0.54 -2.07 9.58
C ALA A 162 -0.29 -0.77 9.60
N LEU A 163 -1.33 -0.69 8.77
CA LEU A 163 -2.22 0.47 8.70
C LEU A 163 -3.09 0.60 9.97
N CYS A 164 -3.83 -0.46 10.31
CA CYS A 164 -4.76 -0.39 11.43
C CYS A 164 -4.08 -0.32 12.80
N SER A 165 -2.80 -0.64 12.90
CA SER A 165 -1.99 -0.41 14.09
C SER A 165 -1.35 0.98 14.18
N GLY A 166 -1.51 1.80 13.14
CA GLY A 166 -0.91 3.14 13.08
C GLY A 166 0.61 3.16 12.84
N MET A 167 1.17 2.07 12.31
CA MET A 167 2.60 2.01 11.94
C MET A 167 2.89 2.91 10.73
N ILE A 168 2.00 2.89 9.75
CA ILE A 168 2.11 3.63 8.48
C ILE A 168 0.75 4.21 8.07
N PRO A 169 0.71 5.30 7.29
CA PRO A 169 -0.56 5.87 6.80
C PRO A 169 -1.03 5.27 5.48
N LEU A 170 -0.14 4.64 4.70
CA LEU A 170 -0.42 4.15 3.35
C LEU A 170 0.35 2.85 3.08
N GLY A 171 -0.26 1.94 2.31
CA GLY A 171 0.42 0.76 1.81
C GLY A 171 -0.17 0.24 0.51
N THR A 172 0.58 -0.64 -0.16
CA THR A 172 0.13 -1.26 -1.40
C THR A 172 -0.60 -2.57 -1.13
N GLY A 173 -1.56 -2.89 -1.98
CA GLY A 173 -2.26 -4.16 -2.02
C GLY A 173 -2.48 -4.66 -3.44
N SER A 174 -2.87 -5.92 -3.55
CA SER A 174 -3.32 -6.52 -4.81
C SER A 174 -4.55 -7.38 -4.55
N ASP A 175 -5.44 -7.52 -5.51
CA ASP A 175 -6.73 -8.20 -5.34
C ASP A 175 -7.09 -9.00 -6.60
N GLY A 176 -7.02 -10.32 -6.52
CA GLY A 176 -7.53 -11.23 -7.55
C GLY A 176 -8.82 -11.93 -7.11
N GLY A 177 -9.00 -12.16 -5.82
CA GLY A 177 -10.16 -12.85 -5.23
C GLY A 177 -10.66 -12.21 -3.93
N GLY A 178 -10.25 -10.95 -3.62
CA GLY A 178 -10.62 -10.26 -2.39
C GLY A 178 -9.42 -9.73 -1.59
N SER A 179 -8.21 -9.86 -2.11
CA SER A 179 -6.98 -9.68 -1.32
C SER A 179 -6.64 -8.21 -0.95
N ILE A 180 -7.39 -7.21 -1.41
CA ILE A 180 -7.45 -5.86 -0.83
C ILE A 180 -8.69 -5.75 0.07
N ARG A 181 -9.84 -6.17 -0.44
CA ARG A 181 -11.15 -5.97 0.20
C ARG A 181 -11.28 -6.75 1.52
N ILE A 182 -10.87 -8.01 1.55
CA ILE A 182 -10.91 -8.85 2.77
C ILE A 182 -10.10 -8.21 3.90
N PRO A 183 -8.78 -7.94 3.73
CA PRO A 183 -8.00 -7.35 4.81
C PRO A 183 -8.42 -5.91 5.14
N SER A 184 -8.95 -5.14 4.18
CA SER A 184 -9.51 -3.81 4.49
C SER A 184 -10.71 -3.90 5.42
N VAL A 185 -11.64 -4.81 5.17
CA VAL A 185 -12.82 -5.01 6.04
C VAL A 185 -12.40 -5.46 7.44
N LEU A 186 -11.50 -6.44 7.54
CA LEU A 186 -11.05 -6.98 8.83
C LEU A 186 -10.15 -6.03 9.62
N GLY A 187 -9.50 -5.07 8.94
CA GLY A 187 -8.71 -4.02 9.55
C GLY A 187 -9.50 -2.73 9.87
N GLY A 188 -10.73 -2.60 9.35
CA GLY A 188 -11.49 -1.35 9.46
C GLY A 188 -10.92 -0.23 8.57
N LEU A 189 -10.40 -0.57 7.41
CA LEU A 189 -9.66 0.30 6.50
C LEU A 189 -10.46 0.62 5.23
N SER A 190 -9.97 1.59 4.47
CA SER A 190 -10.38 1.85 3.10
C SER A 190 -9.38 1.22 2.13
N GLY A 191 -9.89 0.42 1.19
CA GLY A 191 -9.09 -0.19 0.13
C GLY A 191 -9.91 -0.31 -1.13
N ILE A 192 -9.29 -0.11 -2.28
CA ILE A 192 -9.97 -0.15 -3.55
C ILE A 192 -9.42 -1.27 -4.45
N LYS A 193 -10.29 -2.20 -4.83
CA LYS A 193 -10.03 -3.06 -5.98
C LYS A 193 -10.32 -2.28 -7.25
N THR A 194 -9.29 -1.82 -7.91
CA THR A 194 -9.41 -1.06 -9.15
C THR A 194 -10.01 -1.91 -10.29
N SER A 195 -10.46 -1.26 -11.35
CA SER A 195 -10.66 -1.93 -12.64
C SER A 195 -9.32 -2.37 -13.19
N GLN A 196 -9.32 -3.47 -13.96
CA GLN A 196 -8.12 -3.94 -14.65
C GLN A 196 -7.52 -2.84 -15.52
N GLY A 197 -6.20 -2.70 -15.48
CA GLY A 197 -5.47 -1.70 -16.24
C GLY A 197 -5.56 -0.27 -15.69
N ARG A 198 -6.33 -0.01 -14.64
CA ARG A 198 -6.39 1.32 -14.03
C ARG A 198 -5.07 1.69 -13.36
N ILE A 199 -4.48 0.75 -12.63
CA ILE A 199 -3.08 0.79 -12.22
C ILE A 199 -2.38 -0.26 -13.07
N PRO A 200 -1.40 0.11 -13.91
CA PRO A 200 -0.72 -0.84 -14.77
C PRO A 200 0.00 -1.95 -14.02
N ASN A 201 -0.01 -3.13 -14.61
CA ASN A 201 0.64 -4.32 -14.08
C ASN A 201 1.64 -4.91 -15.10
N GLY A 202 2.21 -4.06 -15.93
CA GLY A 202 3.25 -4.40 -16.90
C GLY A 202 4.64 -4.51 -16.27
N GLY A 203 5.63 -4.58 -17.12
CA GLY A 203 7.04 -4.73 -16.75
C GLY A 203 7.64 -6.01 -17.32
N PRO A 204 8.89 -6.34 -16.96
CA PRO A 204 9.61 -7.49 -17.52
C PRO A 204 9.04 -8.84 -17.08
N LYS A 205 8.29 -8.87 -15.97
CA LYS A 205 7.62 -10.09 -15.49
C LYS A 205 6.19 -10.14 -16.00
N PRO A 206 5.70 -11.32 -16.43
CA PRO A 206 4.31 -11.46 -16.83
C PRO A 206 3.41 -11.16 -15.62
N PRO A 207 2.22 -10.57 -15.83
CA PRO A 207 1.27 -10.33 -14.75
C PRO A 207 0.91 -11.65 -14.06
N GLY A 208 1.07 -11.70 -12.74
CA GLY A 208 0.71 -12.85 -11.94
C GLY A 208 -0.80 -13.10 -11.97
N SER A 209 -1.22 -14.37 -11.82
CA SER A 209 -2.65 -14.77 -11.79
C SER A 209 -3.46 -14.31 -13.01
N GLY A 210 -2.79 -14.11 -14.14
CA GLY A 210 -3.42 -13.65 -15.38
C GLY A 210 -4.06 -12.26 -15.23
N LEU A 211 -5.23 -12.10 -15.86
CA LEU A 211 -5.92 -10.81 -15.93
C LEU A 211 -6.83 -10.50 -14.71
N LEU A 212 -6.90 -11.40 -13.73
CA LEU A 212 -7.81 -11.24 -12.58
C LEU A 212 -7.24 -10.37 -11.47
N THR A 213 -5.91 -10.36 -11.32
CA THR A 213 -5.26 -9.61 -10.26
C THR A 213 -5.06 -8.16 -10.65
N VAL A 214 -5.52 -7.27 -9.79
CA VAL A 214 -5.31 -5.83 -9.90
C VAL A 214 -4.56 -5.32 -8.67
N LYS A 215 -3.91 -4.16 -8.81
CA LYS A 215 -3.23 -3.44 -7.75
C LYS A 215 -4.10 -2.31 -7.24
N GLY A 216 -3.94 -1.93 -5.98
CA GLY A 216 -4.64 -0.79 -5.41
C GLY A 216 -4.05 -0.35 -4.08
N PRO A 217 -4.23 0.92 -3.72
CA PRO A 217 -3.84 1.44 -2.43
C PRO A 217 -4.79 0.98 -1.32
N MET A 218 -4.23 0.93 -0.10
CA MET A 218 -4.93 0.73 1.16
C MET A 218 -4.51 1.82 2.13
N ALA A 219 -5.46 2.44 2.81
CA ALA A 219 -5.23 3.51 3.78
C ALA A 219 -6.34 3.52 4.86
N ASN A 220 -6.22 4.39 5.87
CA ASN A 220 -7.20 4.47 6.94
C ASN A 220 -8.53 5.09 6.48
N THR A 221 -8.51 6.01 5.51
CA THR A 221 -9.70 6.73 5.04
C THR A 221 -9.90 6.62 3.54
N THR A 222 -11.15 6.82 3.10
CA THR A 222 -11.48 6.88 1.66
C THR A 222 -10.77 8.05 0.97
N ALA A 223 -10.59 9.18 1.66
CA ALA A 223 -9.90 10.33 1.10
C ALA A 223 -8.42 10.03 0.83
N ASP A 224 -7.75 9.35 1.76
CA ASP A 224 -6.36 8.94 1.61
C ASP A 224 -6.19 7.88 0.52
N THR A 225 -7.12 6.91 0.45
CA THR A 225 -7.16 5.91 -0.62
C THR A 225 -7.34 6.55 -1.99
N ALA A 226 -8.22 7.54 -2.11
CA ALA A 226 -8.44 8.26 -3.37
C ALA A 226 -7.22 9.09 -3.79
N LEU A 227 -6.55 9.76 -2.85
CA LEU A 227 -5.32 10.51 -3.11
C LEU A 227 -4.18 9.58 -3.57
N ALA A 228 -4.03 8.42 -2.93
CA ALA A 228 -3.06 7.41 -3.34
C ALA A 228 -3.39 6.78 -4.69
N LEU A 229 -4.68 6.64 -5.02
CA LEU A 229 -5.12 6.21 -6.34
C LEU A 229 -4.73 7.24 -7.41
N ASP A 230 -4.96 8.54 -7.16
CA ASP A 230 -4.55 9.61 -8.07
C ASP A 230 -3.03 9.57 -8.36
N ALA A 231 -2.24 9.22 -7.38
CA ALA A 231 -0.78 9.07 -7.50
C ALA A 231 -0.33 7.81 -8.27
N SER A 232 -1.23 6.83 -8.44
CA SER A 232 -0.88 5.48 -8.92
C SER A 232 -1.31 5.19 -10.35
N VAL A 233 -2.28 5.93 -10.87
CA VAL A 233 -2.95 5.65 -12.14
C VAL A 233 -2.25 6.25 -13.37
N GLY A 234 -2.71 5.87 -14.54
CA GLY A 234 -2.24 6.33 -15.85
C GLY A 234 -1.78 5.16 -16.71
N ALA A 235 -1.81 5.34 -18.03
CA ALA A 235 -1.34 4.33 -18.98
C ALA A 235 0.16 4.06 -18.85
N ASP A 236 0.56 2.86 -19.19
CA ASP A 236 1.95 2.45 -19.27
C ASP A 236 2.16 1.55 -20.51
N PRO A 237 3.10 1.87 -21.41
CA PRO A 237 3.27 1.15 -22.66
C PRO A 237 3.73 -0.31 -22.47
N SER A 238 4.23 -0.69 -21.30
CA SER A 238 4.60 -2.07 -20.98
C SER A 238 3.41 -2.95 -20.57
N ASP A 239 2.24 -2.34 -20.32
CA ASP A 239 1.00 -3.06 -19.99
C ASP A 239 -0.05 -2.81 -21.07
N ILE A 240 -0.24 -3.80 -21.94
CA ILE A 240 -1.22 -3.75 -23.05
C ILE A 240 -2.67 -3.63 -22.58
N PHE A 241 -2.94 -3.87 -21.29
CA PHE A 241 -4.26 -3.72 -20.69
C PHE A 241 -4.41 -2.40 -19.92
N SER A 242 -3.36 -1.58 -19.85
CA SER A 242 -3.46 -0.31 -19.15
C SER A 242 -4.47 0.61 -19.82
N LEU A 243 -5.31 1.23 -18.97
CA LEU A 243 -6.38 2.10 -19.46
C LEU A 243 -5.80 3.47 -19.84
N GLU A 244 -6.03 3.87 -21.07
CA GLU A 244 -5.80 5.23 -21.52
C GLU A 244 -6.87 6.20 -20.98
N GLY A 245 -6.60 7.49 -21.11
CA GLY A 245 -7.50 8.56 -20.71
C GLY A 245 -7.05 9.34 -19.50
N ASP A 246 -7.76 10.41 -19.23
CA ASP A 246 -7.42 11.34 -18.15
C ASP A 246 -7.69 10.71 -16.77
N ASN A 247 -6.83 11.08 -15.82
CA ASN A 247 -7.08 10.83 -14.41
C ASN A 247 -8.23 11.77 -13.95
N PRO A 248 -9.37 11.24 -13.49
CA PRO A 248 -10.50 12.05 -13.07
C PRO A 248 -10.26 12.82 -11.76
N ASN A 249 -9.09 12.67 -11.13
CA ASN A 249 -8.77 13.20 -9.80
C ASN A 249 -9.81 12.77 -8.75
N TRP A 250 -9.81 11.47 -8.42
CA TRP A 250 -10.78 10.87 -7.47
C TRP A 250 -10.82 11.59 -6.14
N SER A 251 -9.69 12.05 -5.62
CA SER A 251 -9.64 12.80 -4.36
C SER A 251 -10.48 14.07 -4.40
N LYS A 252 -10.56 14.75 -5.56
CA LYS A 252 -11.41 15.93 -5.75
C LYS A 252 -12.89 15.58 -5.94
N GLN A 253 -13.20 14.38 -6.44
CA GLN A 253 -14.59 13.94 -6.65
C GLN A 253 -15.32 13.63 -5.33
N LEU A 254 -14.59 13.43 -4.23
CA LEU A 254 -15.19 13.14 -2.92
C LEU A 254 -16.01 14.31 -2.35
N SER A 255 -15.84 15.52 -2.86
CA SER A 255 -16.65 16.70 -2.48
C SER A 255 -17.92 16.85 -3.33
N GLY A 256 -18.18 15.93 -4.26
CA GLY A 256 -19.38 15.94 -5.11
C GLY A 256 -20.64 15.52 -4.37
N ASP A 257 -21.79 15.71 -5.04
CA ASP A 257 -23.08 15.28 -4.50
C ASP A 257 -23.14 13.77 -4.30
N LEU A 258 -23.67 13.34 -3.16
CA LEU A 258 -23.92 11.94 -2.89
C LEU A 258 -25.05 11.40 -3.79
N PRO A 259 -24.98 10.12 -4.21
CA PRO A 259 -26.08 9.47 -4.90
C PRO A 259 -27.36 9.56 -4.09
N LYS A 260 -28.49 9.93 -4.75
CA LYS A 260 -29.80 10.03 -4.07
C LYS A 260 -30.40 8.67 -3.73
N THR A 261 -29.94 7.60 -4.37
CA THR A 261 -30.41 6.23 -4.18
C THR A 261 -29.24 5.27 -4.16
N ALA A 262 -29.35 4.23 -3.31
CA ALA A 262 -28.43 3.11 -3.27
C ALA A 262 -29.22 1.80 -3.27
N ILE A 263 -28.64 0.75 -3.85
CA ILE A 263 -29.19 -0.60 -3.81
C ILE A 263 -28.31 -1.42 -2.86
N TRP A 264 -28.95 -2.07 -1.91
CA TRP A 264 -28.33 -3.04 -1.02
C TRP A 264 -28.76 -4.45 -1.38
N SER A 265 -27.80 -5.36 -1.54
CA SER A 265 -28.04 -6.78 -1.71
C SER A 265 -26.98 -7.59 -0.98
N PRO A 266 -27.30 -8.25 0.15
CA PRO A 266 -26.32 -9.04 0.89
C PRO A 266 -25.89 -10.31 0.14
N THR A 267 -26.76 -10.83 -0.72
CA THR A 267 -26.54 -12.12 -1.41
C THR A 267 -26.34 -12.00 -2.91
N MET A 268 -26.54 -10.79 -3.49
CA MET A 268 -26.65 -10.58 -4.94
C MET A 268 -27.66 -11.52 -5.62
N GLY A 269 -28.55 -12.19 -4.86
CA GLY A 269 -29.53 -13.15 -5.34
C GLY A 269 -29.00 -14.57 -5.60
N PHE A 270 -27.68 -14.82 -5.44
CA PHE A 270 -27.07 -16.12 -5.72
C PHE A 270 -26.07 -16.62 -4.69
N SER A 271 -25.63 -15.78 -3.75
CA SER A 271 -24.66 -16.15 -2.71
C SER A 271 -25.36 -16.51 -1.41
N THR A 272 -24.85 -17.54 -0.71
CA THR A 272 -25.18 -17.79 0.69
C THR A 272 -24.17 -17.02 1.56
N VAL A 273 -24.67 -16.27 2.49
CA VAL A 273 -23.84 -15.49 3.45
C VAL A 273 -24.24 -15.94 4.85
N ASP A 274 -23.24 -16.30 5.65
CA ASP A 274 -23.41 -16.68 7.07
C ASP A 274 -23.72 -15.47 7.95
#